data_587dfd771e102d91df0e3f4daa9badcb
#
_entry.id   587dfd771e102d91df0e3f4daa9badcb
#
_cell.length_a   1.000
_cell.length_b   1.000
_cell.length_c   1.000
_cell.angle_alpha   90.00
_cell.angle_beta   90.00
_cell.angle_gamma   90.00
#
_symmetry.space_group_name_H-M   'P 1'
#
loop_
_entity.id
_entity.type
_entity.pdbx_description
1 polymer ?
#
loop_
_entity_poly.entity_id
_entity_poly.type
_entity_poly.pdbx_seq_one_letter_code
_entity_poly.pdbx_strand_id
1 'polypeptide(L)'
;MIACELEKGSLTNMFRKKKKNEYEEVVEEGRDEFDVDYNDDEDFETDFVSLDEDEDEKPKRGGIGKKVGITFGVILAVLVVAYVGMAFYFDSHFMFNTTINGNNFALKSVEQVEKYMEQQVADYTLTLQESDGGSEQITGSEISLEYVPGDEVTELAKKQNKFLWITSLWEKPVIEAKIGVKYDENALARRIESLDCLKEENQVASVDAHPEFQNTEFVIVPEVIGTQIDTETLNKDIRESIEGFQDTLNLTDTNCYIKPRFLSDSQEVVAAKDAMNSYLGANITYDFNPNTEVVDASVISQWVIVDADMNVTFNQEAVKEYIAALATKYNTKGKPRQFTTATGNTVTVEGGGYGWKIDQDAEYDALIANIQNAETVTREPEYSSRAVNHTAMDMGNTYAEVDLTTQHMWFIKDGQIALETDIVTGNPNKGNATPQGTYSLTYKSRNKTLRGTKKPDGTYEYETPVAYWMPFNGGIGFHDATWQSSFGGSRYLSHGSHGCVNMPKDKAAALYDLIPDGCPVVCHY
;
A
#
# COMPACT_ATOMS: atom_id res chain seq x y z
N MET A 1 -30.39 21.04 1.38
CA MET A 1 -30.12 22.15 0.45
C MET A 1 -29.75 23.37 1.29
N ILE A 2 -28.61 23.97 1.01
CA ILE A 2 -28.00 25.16 1.61
C ILE A 2 -27.03 24.91 2.77
N ALA A 3 -25.80 25.29 2.44
CA ALA A 3 -24.63 25.71 3.21
C ALA A 3 -23.67 24.63 3.71
N CYS A 4 -22.63 24.42 2.93
CA CYS A 4 -21.26 24.31 3.40
C CYS A 4 -20.28 24.50 2.21
N GLU A 5 -20.18 25.72 1.71
CA GLU A 5 -19.02 26.23 0.99
C GLU A 5 -18.43 27.32 1.89
N LEU A 6 -17.25 27.08 2.38
CA LEU A 6 -16.24 28.06 2.77
C LEU A 6 -15.23 27.35 3.72
N GLU A 7 -14.13 26.91 3.16
CA GLU A 7 -12.79 26.86 3.76
C GLU A 7 -11.84 25.98 2.94
N LYS A 8 -11.49 26.42 1.75
CA LYS A 8 -10.38 25.89 0.95
C LYS A 8 -9.41 26.98 0.47
N GLY A 9 -9.22 28.01 1.27
CA GLY A 9 -8.41 29.16 0.89
C GLY A 9 -7.18 29.48 1.76
N SER A 10 -6.92 28.75 2.83
CA SER A 10 -5.92 29.18 3.82
C SER A 10 -4.67 28.28 3.95
N LEU A 11 -4.63 27.10 3.38
CA LEU A 11 -3.49 26.18 3.57
C LEU A 11 -2.43 26.21 2.45
N THR A 12 -2.71 26.83 1.31
CA THR A 12 -1.77 26.89 0.19
C THR A 12 -0.76 28.06 0.28
N ASN A 13 -1.00 29.03 1.14
CA ASN A 13 -0.09 30.18 1.32
C ASN A 13 0.91 30.05 2.47
N MET A 14 0.77 29.04 3.31
CA MET A 14 1.72 28.82 4.43
C MET A 14 2.94 27.98 3.99
N PHE A 15 2.83 27.15 2.97
CA PHE A 15 3.94 26.35 2.46
C PHE A 15 4.84 27.06 1.44
N ARG A 16 4.39 28.20 0.89
CA ARG A 16 5.21 28.99 -0.05
C ARG A 16 6.14 29.99 0.62
N LYS A 17 5.93 30.30 1.91
CA LYS A 17 6.80 31.22 2.67
C LYS A 17 7.95 30.52 3.42
N LYS A 18 7.84 29.20 3.63
CA LYS A 18 8.90 28.42 4.31
C LYS A 18 10.01 27.93 3.38
N LYS A 19 9.75 27.84 2.07
CA LYS A 19 10.76 27.42 1.08
C LYS A 19 11.65 28.54 0.53
N LYS A 20 11.36 29.79 0.86
CA LYS A 20 12.18 30.94 0.39
C LYS A 20 13.24 31.39 1.40
N ASN A 21 13.12 30.98 2.66
CA ASN A 21 14.11 31.32 3.71
C ASN A 21 15.16 30.22 3.95
N GLU A 22 15.01 29.05 3.36
CA GLU A 22 16.00 27.95 3.51
C GLU A 22 17.05 27.90 2.38
N TYR A 23 16.89 28.73 1.33
CA TYR A 23 17.86 28.81 0.22
C TYR A 23 18.76 30.06 0.26
N GLU A 24 18.56 30.98 1.22
CA GLU A 24 19.41 32.17 1.38
C GLU A 24 20.46 32.04 2.52
N GLU A 25 20.45 30.95 3.28
CA GLU A 25 21.38 30.76 4.42
C GLU A 25 22.57 29.81 4.13
N VAL A 26 22.72 29.30 2.91
CA VAL A 26 23.81 28.37 2.52
C VAL A 26 24.82 28.99 1.54
N VAL A 27 24.72 30.26 1.22
CA VAL A 27 25.63 30.92 0.25
C VAL A 27 26.60 31.94 0.90
N GLU A 28 26.63 32.02 2.23
CA GLU A 28 27.48 33.04 2.93
C GLU A 28 28.62 32.48 3.81
N GLU A 29 29.01 31.20 3.63
CA GLU A 29 30.26 30.72 4.24
C GLU A 29 31.13 30.07 3.16
N GLY A 30 32.10 30.82 2.64
CA GLY A 30 33.13 30.30 1.75
C GLY A 30 33.75 31.30 0.80
N ARG A 31 34.10 32.47 1.27
CA ARG A 31 35.08 33.35 0.58
C ARG A 31 36.17 33.65 1.56
N ASP A 32 37.16 32.79 1.60
CA ASP A 32 38.48 33.19 2.12
C ASP A 32 39.24 33.94 1.06
N GLU A 33 39.69 35.09 1.45
CA GLU A 33 40.53 36.04 0.76
C GLU A 33 41.83 35.37 0.27
N PHE A 34 42.10 35.49 -1.03
CA PHE A 34 43.47 35.55 -1.52
C PHE A 34 43.67 36.92 -2.19
N ASP A 35 44.11 37.85 -1.36
CA ASP A 35 44.75 39.06 -1.81
C ASP A 35 46.05 38.67 -2.50
N VAL A 36 46.16 38.93 -3.80
CA VAL A 36 47.42 39.04 -4.50
C VAL A 36 47.57 40.48 -4.90
N ASP A 37 48.41 41.12 -4.13
CA ASP A 37 48.94 42.48 -4.31
C ASP A 37 49.67 42.55 -5.69
N TYR A 38 49.17 43.39 -6.57
CA TYR A 38 49.85 43.79 -7.82
C TYR A 38 50.24 45.25 -7.68
N ASN A 39 51.40 45.47 -7.05
CA ASN A 39 52.22 46.66 -7.26
C ASN A 39 53.55 46.14 -7.73
N ASP A 40 53.90 46.47 -8.97
CA ASP A 40 55.14 47.20 -9.24
C ASP A 40 55.19 47.61 -10.71
N ASP A 41 55.12 48.90 -10.88
CA ASP A 41 55.52 49.63 -12.06
C ASP A 41 57.02 49.43 -12.25
N GLU A 42 57.48 48.80 -13.34
CA GLU A 42 58.83 49.05 -13.85
C GLU A 42 58.72 49.53 -15.29
N ASP A 43 58.86 50.82 -15.38
CA ASP A 43 59.15 51.53 -16.61
C ASP A 43 60.41 50.96 -17.28
N PHE A 44 60.26 50.36 -18.47
CA PHE A 44 61.40 50.07 -19.33
C PHE A 44 61.55 51.24 -20.33
N GLU A 45 62.35 52.23 -19.92
CA GLU A 45 62.86 53.24 -20.83
C GLU A 45 63.76 52.58 -21.87
N THR A 46 63.41 52.72 -23.12
CA THR A 46 64.28 52.43 -24.25
C THR A 46 65.14 53.65 -24.48
N ASP A 47 66.36 53.55 -23.99
CA ASP A 47 67.43 54.49 -24.35
C ASP A 47 67.73 54.36 -25.87
N PHE A 48 67.30 55.38 -26.57
CA PHE A 48 67.78 55.65 -27.91
C PHE A 48 69.15 56.38 -27.80
N VAL A 49 70.21 55.64 -27.93
CA VAL A 49 71.55 56.24 -28.16
C VAL A 49 71.71 56.62 -29.61
N SER A 50 71.65 57.92 -29.86
CA SER A 50 72.11 58.54 -31.10
C SER A 50 73.64 58.50 -31.13
N LEU A 51 74.20 57.81 -32.12
CA LEU A 51 75.60 57.96 -32.42
C LEU A 51 75.71 58.79 -33.70
N ASP A 52 76.44 59.85 -33.52
CA ASP A 52 76.81 60.86 -34.49
C ASP A 52 77.63 60.25 -35.70
N GLU A 53 77.45 60.91 -36.80
CA GLU A 53 78.16 60.69 -38.03
C GLU A 53 79.64 60.96 -37.84
N ASP A 54 80.47 60.04 -38.28
CA ASP A 54 81.78 60.38 -38.79
C ASP A 54 82.06 59.66 -40.12
N GLU A 55 82.40 60.51 -41.08
CA GLU A 55 82.81 60.12 -42.41
C GLU A 55 84.12 59.33 -42.38
N ASP A 56 84.24 58.26 -43.10
CA ASP A 56 85.22 58.06 -44.19
C ASP A 56 85.49 56.58 -44.46
N GLU A 57 85.73 56.37 -45.76
CA GLU A 57 86.39 55.28 -46.45
C GLU A 57 85.61 54.04 -46.85
N LYS A 58 85.34 54.01 -48.19
CA LYS A 58 84.93 52.83 -48.97
C LYS A 58 86.06 51.86 -49.21
N PRO A 59 85.88 50.57 -48.93
CA PRO A 59 86.50 49.52 -49.76
C PRO A 59 85.46 48.82 -50.64
N LYS A 60 85.81 48.60 -51.89
CA LYS A 60 85.08 47.82 -52.85
C LYS A 60 84.81 46.39 -52.36
N ARG A 61 83.53 46.03 -52.19
CA ARG A 61 83.14 44.64 -51.96
C ARG A 61 82.64 43.95 -53.22
N GLY A 62 83.39 42.94 -53.57
CA GLY A 62 83.06 41.99 -54.61
C GLY A 62 81.85 41.11 -54.19
N GLY A 63 81.06 40.74 -55.15
CA GLY A 63 79.80 39.97 -55.22
C GLY A 63 79.56 38.70 -54.46
N ILE A 64 79.76 38.61 -53.13
CA ILE A 64 79.40 37.45 -52.32
C ILE A 64 77.98 37.58 -51.74
N GLY A 65 77.48 38.80 -51.42
CA GLY A 65 76.14 39.04 -50.84
C GLY A 65 74.99 38.67 -51.81
N LYS A 66 75.15 38.82 -53.13
CA LYS A 66 74.09 38.40 -54.07
C LYS A 66 73.94 36.87 -54.20
N LYS A 67 75.02 36.10 -54.11
CA LYS A 67 74.92 34.61 -54.14
C LYS A 67 74.33 34.03 -52.86
N VAL A 68 74.68 34.58 -51.71
CA VAL A 68 74.10 34.18 -50.38
C VAL A 68 72.61 34.52 -50.34
N GLY A 69 72.17 35.69 -50.79
CA GLY A 69 70.76 36.08 -50.83
C GLY A 69 69.93 35.22 -51.79
N ILE A 70 70.50 34.83 -52.98
CA ILE A 70 69.80 33.92 -53.89
C ILE A 70 69.70 32.51 -53.33
N THR A 71 70.76 32.02 -52.69
CA THR A 71 70.70 30.68 -52.01
C THR A 71 69.71 30.66 -50.84
N PHE A 72 69.63 31.69 -50.04
CA PHE A 72 68.65 31.83 -48.97
C PHE A 72 67.22 31.98 -49.51
N GLY A 73 67.03 32.71 -50.60
CA GLY A 73 65.71 32.82 -51.24
C GLY A 73 65.24 31.50 -51.88
N VAL A 74 66.18 30.71 -52.44
CA VAL A 74 65.86 29.38 -53.00
C VAL A 74 65.51 28.41 -51.87
N ILE A 75 66.27 28.42 -50.74
CA ILE A 75 65.94 27.58 -49.57
C ILE A 75 64.59 27.96 -49.02
N LEU A 76 64.33 29.26 -48.86
CA LEU A 76 63.02 29.73 -48.34
C LEU A 76 61.89 29.33 -49.32
N ALA A 77 62.07 29.47 -50.61
CA ALA A 77 61.08 29.05 -51.60
C ALA A 77 60.83 27.53 -51.55
N VAL A 78 61.87 26.70 -51.36
CA VAL A 78 61.73 25.24 -51.18
C VAL A 78 61.00 24.94 -49.90
N LEU A 79 61.30 25.64 -48.81
CA LEU A 79 60.61 25.48 -47.54
C LEU A 79 59.11 25.86 -47.62
N VAL A 80 58.80 26.95 -48.32
CA VAL A 80 57.41 27.37 -48.56
C VAL A 80 56.66 26.33 -49.39
N VAL A 81 57.32 25.82 -50.50
CA VAL A 81 56.72 24.77 -51.33
C VAL A 81 56.50 23.49 -50.51
N ALA A 82 57.47 23.09 -49.67
CA ALA A 82 57.33 21.92 -48.78
C ALA A 82 56.21 22.13 -47.74
N TYR A 83 56.16 23.34 -47.16
CA TYR A 83 55.11 23.70 -46.20
C TYR A 83 53.69 23.64 -46.79
N VAL A 84 53.53 24.25 -47.98
CA VAL A 84 52.25 24.24 -48.70
C VAL A 84 51.94 22.82 -49.22
N GLY A 85 52.93 22.08 -49.68
CA GLY A 85 52.78 20.69 -50.12
C GLY A 85 52.27 19.79 -48.96
N MET A 86 52.85 19.98 -47.80
CA MET A 86 52.36 19.27 -46.58
C MET A 86 50.96 19.72 -46.18
N ALA A 87 50.61 20.99 -46.29
CA ALA A 87 49.26 21.47 -46.06
C ALA A 87 48.24 20.80 -47.00
N PHE A 88 48.55 20.59 -48.25
CA PHE A 88 47.70 19.83 -49.20
C PHE A 88 47.67 18.34 -48.90
N TYR A 89 48.73 17.75 -48.36
CA TYR A 89 48.77 16.37 -47.94
C TYR A 89 47.77 16.14 -46.76
N PHE A 90 47.73 17.08 -45.78
CA PHE A 90 46.81 17.04 -44.65
C PHE A 90 45.37 17.42 -45.00
N ASP A 91 45.04 17.61 -46.23
CA ASP A 91 43.65 17.76 -46.68
C ASP A 91 42.88 16.44 -46.64
N SER A 92 43.59 15.31 -46.76
CA SER A 92 43.06 13.95 -46.76
C SER A 92 43.75 13.02 -45.73
N HIS A 93 44.70 13.54 -44.96
CA HIS A 93 45.45 12.78 -43.97
C HIS A 93 45.41 13.49 -42.59
N PHE A 94 45.48 12.70 -41.54
CA PHE A 94 45.58 13.25 -40.18
C PHE A 94 46.99 13.77 -39.90
N MET A 95 47.07 14.85 -39.11
CA MET A 95 48.34 15.51 -38.75
C MET A 95 49.25 14.64 -37.89
N PHE A 96 50.49 15.10 -37.70
CA PHE A 96 51.42 14.42 -36.78
C PHE A 96 50.82 14.30 -35.39
N ASN A 97 51.19 13.23 -34.70
CA ASN A 97 50.77 12.92 -33.31
C ASN A 97 49.24 12.85 -33.06
N THR A 98 48.43 12.81 -34.12
CA THR A 98 46.98 12.70 -34.00
C THR A 98 46.62 11.31 -33.47
N THR A 99 45.81 11.28 -32.40
CA THR A 99 45.14 10.08 -31.89
C THR A 99 43.65 10.18 -32.09
N ILE A 100 43.02 9.08 -32.53
CA ILE A 100 41.56 8.95 -32.66
C ILE A 100 41.13 7.78 -31.82
N ASN A 101 40.18 7.98 -30.90
CA ASN A 101 39.73 6.94 -29.96
C ASN A 101 40.91 6.21 -29.30
N GLY A 102 41.91 6.96 -28.83
CA GLY A 102 43.09 6.44 -28.14
C GLY A 102 44.16 5.81 -29.06
N ASN A 103 43.90 5.61 -30.36
CA ASN A 103 44.83 4.98 -31.31
C ASN A 103 45.55 6.01 -32.16
N ASN A 104 46.82 5.72 -32.50
CA ASN A 104 47.67 6.66 -33.28
C ASN A 104 47.37 6.59 -34.78
N PHE A 105 46.87 7.68 -35.32
CA PHE A 105 46.58 7.84 -36.74
C PHE A 105 47.41 8.94 -37.42
N ALA A 106 48.54 9.31 -36.84
CA ALA A 106 49.48 10.26 -37.47
C ALA A 106 49.82 9.84 -38.91
N LEU A 107 49.65 10.77 -39.83
CA LEU A 107 49.92 10.57 -41.28
C LEU A 107 49.03 9.52 -41.96
N LYS A 108 47.99 9.03 -41.33
CA LYS A 108 47.05 8.09 -41.94
C LYS A 108 45.98 8.82 -42.73
N SER A 109 45.56 8.22 -43.85
CA SER A 109 44.46 8.75 -44.65
C SER A 109 43.09 8.49 -43.96
N VAL A 110 42.07 9.25 -44.33
CA VAL A 110 40.68 9.01 -43.93
C VAL A 110 40.28 7.55 -44.18
N GLU A 111 40.57 7.01 -45.35
CA GLU A 111 40.29 5.61 -45.75
C GLU A 111 40.96 4.59 -44.80
N GLN A 112 42.17 4.88 -44.34
CA GLN A 112 42.88 4.00 -43.37
C GLN A 112 42.24 4.02 -41.99
N VAL A 113 41.69 5.17 -41.59
CA VAL A 113 40.93 5.28 -40.33
C VAL A 113 39.59 4.55 -40.42
N GLU A 114 38.87 4.76 -41.54
CA GLU A 114 37.59 4.06 -41.77
C GLU A 114 37.78 2.54 -41.81
N LYS A 115 38.80 2.05 -42.50
CA LYS A 115 39.12 0.62 -42.53
C LYS A 115 39.46 0.05 -41.14
N TYR A 116 40.14 0.83 -40.31
CA TYR A 116 40.40 0.43 -38.92
C TYR A 116 39.09 0.37 -38.12
N MET A 117 38.19 1.35 -38.26
CA MET A 117 36.87 1.36 -37.63
C MET A 117 36.04 0.16 -38.08
N GLU A 118 36.02 -0.14 -39.37
CA GLU A 118 35.36 -1.33 -39.92
C GLU A 118 35.87 -2.62 -39.28
N GLN A 119 37.18 -2.73 -39.08
CA GLN A 119 37.78 -3.89 -38.40
C GLN A 119 37.41 -3.95 -36.92
N GLN A 120 37.37 -2.82 -36.22
CA GLN A 120 36.93 -2.77 -34.81
C GLN A 120 35.47 -3.21 -34.68
N VAL A 121 34.59 -2.82 -35.61
CA VAL A 121 33.19 -3.26 -35.62
C VAL A 121 33.08 -4.77 -35.90
N ALA A 122 33.93 -5.33 -36.79
CA ALA A 122 33.95 -6.77 -37.05
C ALA A 122 34.38 -7.60 -35.84
N ASP A 123 35.27 -7.06 -35.01
CA ASP A 123 35.81 -7.72 -33.81
C ASP A 123 35.05 -7.32 -32.54
N TYR A 124 33.94 -6.56 -32.66
CA TYR A 124 33.19 -6.04 -31.52
C TYR A 124 32.55 -7.13 -30.65
N THR A 125 32.66 -6.96 -29.36
CA THR A 125 32.02 -7.81 -28.35
C THR A 125 31.59 -6.94 -27.18
N LEU A 126 30.29 -6.95 -26.86
CA LEU A 126 29.75 -6.36 -25.65
C LEU A 126 29.76 -7.41 -24.54
N THR A 127 30.47 -7.13 -23.46
CA THR A 127 30.49 -7.96 -22.26
C THR A 127 29.51 -7.41 -21.23
N LEU A 128 28.49 -8.21 -20.88
CA LEU A 128 27.55 -7.92 -19.80
C LEU A 128 28.16 -8.43 -18.49
N GLN A 129 28.30 -7.59 -17.48
CA GLN A 129 28.81 -7.95 -16.17
C GLN A 129 27.66 -8.02 -15.18
N GLU A 130 27.46 -9.19 -14.57
CA GLU A 130 26.38 -9.46 -13.63
C GLU A 130 26.77 -9.14 -12.18
N SER A 131 25.78 -8.93 -11.32
CA SER A 131 25.99 -8.54 -9.92
C SER A 131 26.67 -9.63 -9.07
N ASP A 132 26.54 -10.89 -9.45
CA ASP A 132 27.15 -12.06 -8.77
C ASP A 132 28.58 -12.36 -9.23
N GLY A 133 29.09 -11.56 -10.19
CA GLY A 133 30.39 -11.74 -10.84
C GLY A 133 30.36 -12.62 -12.09
N GLY A 134 29.18 -13.07 -12.51
CA GLY A 134 28.94 -13.69 -13.81
C GLY A 134 29.17 -12.70 -14.96
N SER A 135 29.38 -13.24 -16.16
CA SER A 135 29.43 -12.41 -17.37
C SER A 135 28.98 -13.18 -18.59
N GLU A 136 28.29 -12.48 -19.47
CA GLU A 136 27.87 -12.97 -20.77
C GLU A 136 28.34 -12.03 -21.88
N GLN A 137 28.39 -12.51 -23.11
CA GLN A 137 28.90 -11.74 -24.24
C GLN A 137 27.90 -11.74 -25.39
N ILE A 138 27.77 -10.59 -26.03
CA ILE A 138 27.08 -10.41 -27.30
C ILE A 138 28.13 -10.00 -28.34
N THR A 139 28.40 -10.88 -29.30
CA THR A 139 29.39 -10.59 -30.36
C THR A 139 28.74 -9.87 -31.52
N GLY A 140 29.49 -8.99 -32.19
CA GLY A 140 29.01 -8.30 -33.39
C GLY A 140 28.50 -9.25 -34.47
N SER A 141 29.14 -10.43 -34.61
CA SER A 141 28.74 -11.44 -35.58
C SER A 141 27.37 -12.06 -35.29
N GLU A 142 26.99 -12.25 -34.01
CA GLU A 142 25.66 -12.79 -33.63
C GLU A 142 24.52 -11.87 -34.02
N ILE A 143 24.76 -10.57 -34.02
CA ILE A 143 23.76 -9.54 -34.32
C ILE A 143 23.89 -8.92 -35.71
N SER A 144 24.77 -9.46 -36.54
CA SER A 144 25.11 -8.92 -37.88
C SER A 144 25.48 -7.43 -37.81
N LEU A 145 26.37 -7.10 -36.85
CA LEU A 145 26.85 -5.73 -36.70
C LEU A 145 27.72 -5.32 -37.89
N GLU A 146 27.39 -4.21 -38.48
CA GLU A 146 28.12 -3.67 -39.63
C GLU A 146 28.51 -2.21 -39.38
N TYR A 147 29.69 -1.84 -39.84
CA TYR A 147 30.11 -0.45 -39.85
C TYR A 147 29.29 0.36 -40.85
N VAL A 148 28.82 1.52 -40.44
CA VAL A 148 28.16 2.49 -41.33
C VAL A 148 29.13 3.63 -41.57
N PRO A 149 29.77 3.68 -42.76
CA PRO A 149 30.64 4.80 -43.12
C PRO A 149 29.80 6.08 -43.16
N GLY A 150 30.21 7.07 -42.39
CA GLY A 150 29.63 8.41 -42.38
C GLY A 150 30.63 9.46 -42.81
N ASP A 151 30.17 10.69 -42.93
CA ASP A 151 31.08 11.82 -43.24
C ASP A 151 31.93 12.24 -42.04
N GLU A 152 31.76 11.60 -40.88
CA GLU A 152 32.35 12.07 -39.60
C GLU A 152 33.87 12.08 -39.64
N VAL A 153 34.51 10.98 -40.08
CA VAL A 153 35.99 10.90 -40.19
C VAL A 153 36.50 11.92 -41.21
N THR A 154 35.77 12.07 -42.32
CA THR A 154 36.06 13.06 -43.33
C THR A 154 35.93 14.49 -42.80
N GLU A 155 34.87 14.77 -42.04
CA GLU A 155 34.65 16.09 -41.44
C GLU A 155 35.67 16.38 -40.33
N LEU A 156 36.09 15.39 -39.55
CA LEU A 156 37.17 15.52 -38.57
C LEU A 156 38.50 15.87 -39.25
N ALA A 157 38.81 15.23 -40.38
CA ALA A 157 39.99 15.57 -41.19
C ALA A 157 39.89 16.99 -41.78
N LYS A 158 38.72 17.41 -42.27
CA LYS A 158 38.50 18.78 -42.79
C LYS A 158 38.54 19.86 -41.70
N LYS A 159 38.16 19.55 -40.47
CA LYS A 159 38.23 20.47 -39.31
C LYS A 159 39.66 20.76 -38.90
N GLN A 160 40.62 19.94 -39.25
CA GLN A 160 42.03 20.22 -39.03
C GLN A 160 42.43 21.48 -39.81
N ASN A 161 43.05 22.45 -39.14
CA ASN A 161 43.62 23.59 -39.84
C ASN A 161 44.92 23.17 -40.53
N LYS A 162 44.82 22.71 -41.79
CA LYS A 162 45.93 22.16 -42.56
C LYS A 162 47.15 23.09 -42.68
N PHE A 163 46.95 24.40 -42.49
CA PHE A 163 48.07 25.36 -42.47
C PHE A 163 48.76 25.44 -41.11
N LEU A 164 48.22 24.83 -40.07
CA LEU A 164 48.86 24.75 -38.74
C LEU A 164 49.50 23.37 -38.50
N TRP A 165 49.71 22.56 -39.53
CA TRP A 165 50.25 21.21 -39.40
C TRP A 165 51.58 21.15 -38.64
N ILE A 166 52.38 22.22 -38.68
CA ILE A 166 53.69 22.29 -38.01
C ILE A 166 53.51 22.28 -36.46
N THR A 167 52.41 22.81 -35.94
CA THR A 167 52.15 22.80 -34.47
C THR A 167 51.91 21.39 -33.97
N SER A 168 51.36 20.50 -34.80
CA SER A 168 51.11 19.11 -34.44
C SER A 168 52.37 18.28 -34.19
N LEU A 169 53.57 18.82 -34.50
CA LEU A 169 54.85 18.16 -34.15
C LEU A 169 55.08 18.14 -32.64
N TRP A 170 54.54 19.08 -31.90
CA TRP A 170 54.64 19.18 -30.41
C TRP A 170 53.31 19.18 -29.71
N GLU A 171 52.23 19.55 -30.35
CA GLU A 171 50.86 19.32 -29.91
C GLU A 171 50.46 17.87 -30.19
N LYS A 172 49.62 17.27 -29.32
CA LYS A 172 49.09 15.91 -29.49
C LYS A 172 47.58 16.01 -29.67
N PRO A 173 47.09 16.21 -30.89
CA PRO A 173 45.64 16.25 -31.12
C PRO A 173 44.99 14.93 -30.71
N VAL A 174 44.01 14.97 -29.76
CA VAL A 174 43.18 13.86 -29.37
C VAL A 174 41.79 14.11 -29.94
N ILE A 175 41.31 13.15 -30.71
CA ILE A 175 40.01 13.21 -31.39
C ILE A 175 39.18 12.02 -30.92
N GLU A 176 37.97 12.27 -30.52
CA GLU A 176 36.95 11.22 -30.30
C GLU A 176 36.00 11.23 -31.51
N ALA A 177 35.96 10.12 -32.21
CA ALA A 177 35.09 9.91 -33.35
C ALA A 177 34.02 8.87 -32.98
N LYS A 178 32.76 9.17 -33.29
CA LYS A 178 31.68 8.19 -33.16
C LYS A 178 31.83 7.14 -34.25
N ILE A 179 31.68 5.87 -33.85
CA ILE A 179 31.65 4.74 -34.79
C ILE A 179 30.19 4.48 -35.11
N GLY A 180 29.79 4.81 -36.37
CA GLY A 180 28.45 4.49 -36.82
C GLY A 180 28.30 2.99 -37.04
N VAL A 181 27.26 2.41 -36.46
CA VAL A 181 26.96 0.97 -36.56
C VAL A 181 25.50 0.76 -36.92
N LYS A 182 25.21 -0.35 -37.60
CA LYS A 182 23.86 -0.91 -37.76
C LYS A 182 23.91 -2.40 -37.47
N TYR A 183 22.81 -2.95 -37.02
CA TYR A 183 22.67 -4.38 -36.68
C TYR A 183 21.30 -4.90 -37.10
N ASP A 184 21.14 -6.23 -37.09
CA ASP A 184 19.84 -6.88 -37.29
C ASP A 184 19.09 -6.90 -35.94
N GLU A 185 18.03 -6.10 -35.86
CA GLU A 185 17.15 -5.99 -34.69
C GLU A 185 16.58 -7.33 -34.24
N ASN A 186 16.22 -8.22 -35.17
CA ASN A 186 15.67 -9.53 -34.85
C ASN A 186 16.76 -10.48 -34.36
N ALA A 187 17.98 -10.38 -34.87
CA ALA A 187 19.11 -11.16 -34.39
C ALA A 187 19.49 -10.72 -32.97
N LEU A 188 19.54 -9.42 -32.70
CA LEU A 188 19.77 -8.88 -31.35
C LEU A 188 18.69 -9.32 -30.38
N ALA A 189 17.42 -9.20 -30.73
CA ALA A 189 16.32 -9.62 -29.86
C ALA A 189 16.44 -11.11 -29.47
N ARG A 190 16.70 -11.99 -30.46
CA ARG A 190 16.89 -13.42 -30.19
C ARG A 190 18.11 -13.69 -29.31
N ARG A 191 19.20 -12.93 -29.50
CA ARG A 191 20.39 -13.10 -28.66
C ARG A 191 20.12 -12.67 -27.23
N ILE A 192 19.40 -11.56 -27.02
CA ILE A 192 18.99 -11.09 -25.69
C ILE A 192 18.08 -12.12 -25.04
N GLU A 193 17.04 -12.62 -25.71
CA GLU A 193 16.16 -13.65 -25.19
C GLU A 193 16.90 -14.95 -24.78
N SER A 194 18.06 -15.21 -25.36
CA SER A 194 18.89 -16.40 -25.05
C SER A 194 19.89 -16.20 -23.94
N LEU A 195 19.98 -15.00 -23.33
CA LEU A 195 20.90 -14.72 -22.24
C LEU A 195 20.59 -15.61 -21.02
N ASP A 196 21.63 -16.14 -20.40
CA ASP A 196 21.51 -17.01 -19.24
C ASP A 196 20.98 -16.24 -18.03
N CYS A 197 21.34 -14.98 -17.87
CA CYS A 197 20.82 -14.09 -16.80
C CYS A 197 19.32 -13.83 -16.89
N LEU A 198 18.68 -14.05 -18.04
CA LEU A 198 17.21 -13.90 -18.21
C LEU A 198 16.43 -15.20 -17.97
N LYS A 199 17.10 -16.34 -17.80
CA LYS A 199 16.43 -17.60 -17.50
C LYS A 199 15.87 -17.59 -16.07
N GLU A 200 14.62 -18.03 -15.92
CA GLU A 200 13.92 -18.02 -14.63
C GLU A 200 14.70 -18.77 -13.53
N GLU A 201 15.36 -19.88 -13.89
CA GLU A 201 16.17 -20.68 -12.98
C GLU A 201 17.43 -19.97 -12.45
N ASN A 202 17.88 -18.91 -13.12
CA ASN A 202 19.06 -18.13 -12.74
C ASN A 202 18.71 -16.81 -12.06
N GLN A 203 17.40 -16.51 -11.93
CA GLN A 203 16.92 -15.27 -11.31
C GLN A 203 16.42 -15.52 -9.90
N VAL A 204 16.78 -14.65 -8.99
CA VAL A 204 16.22 -14.58 -7.65
C VAL A 204 15.32 -13.35 -7.59
N ALA A 205 14.04 -13.55 -7.24
CA ALA A 205 13.13 -12.44 -7.06
C ALA A 205 13.54 -11.57 -5.87
N SER A 206 13.44 -10.26 -6.04
CA SER A 206 13.56 -9.33 -4.91
C SER A 206 12.33 -9.43 -4.03
N VAL A 207 12.54 -9.40 -2.71
CA VAL A 207 11.48 -9.43 -1.70
C VAL A 207 11.64 -8.22 -0.80
N ASP A 208 10.53 -7.54 -0.52
CA ASP A 208 10.51 -6.41 0.39
C ASP A 208 10.78 -6.84 1.83
N ALA A 209 11.49 -6.01 2.58
CA ALA A 209 11.52 -6.16 4.03
C ALA A 209 10.11 -6.00 4.60
N HIS A 210 9.75 -6.81 5.58
CA HIS A 210 8.40 -6.82 6.15
C HIS A 210 8.41 -7.27 7.61
N PRO A 211 7.42 -6.84 8.41
CA PRO A 211 7.23 -7.36 9.76
C PRO A 211 6.68 -8.79 9.74
N GLU A 212 7.27 -9.67 10.54
CA GLU A 212 6.79 -11.04 10.77
C GLU A 212 6.74 -11.31 12.27
N PHE A 213 5.69 -12.03 12.72
CA PHE A 213 5.57 -12.42 14.12
C PHE A 213 6.50 -13.59 14.44
N GLN A 214 7.45 -13.36 15.33
CA GLN A 214 8.39 -14.38 15.77
C GLN A 214 8.42 -14.43 17.30
N ASN A 215 8.18 -15.60 17.86
CA ASN A 215 8.10 -15.87 19.30
C ASN A 215 7.00 -15.04 19.99
N THR A 216 7.28 -13.79 20.36
CA THR A 216 6.37 -12.95 21.17
C THR A 216 6.21 -11.52 20.60
N GLU A 217 6.87 -11.21 19.48
CA GLU A 217 6.87 -9.87 18.91
C GLU A 217 6.98 -9.92 17.38
N PHE A 218 6.61 -8.82 16.73
CA PHE A 218 6.90 -8.61 15.31
C PHE A 218 8.33 -8.12 15.16
N VAL A 219 9.10 -8.80 14.32
CA VAL A 219 10.46 -8.42 13.93
C VAL A 219 10.51 -8.15 12.43
N ILE A 220 11.47 -7.33 12.00
CA ILE A 220 11.67 -7.09 10.58
C ILE A 220 12.42 -8.28 9.98
N VAL A 221 11.80 -8.94 9.01
CA VAL A 221 12.48 -9.87 8.10
C VAL A 221 13.15 -9.01 7.03
N PRO A 222 14.48 -9.11 6.88
CA PRO A 222 15.21 -8.31 5.91
C PRO A 222 14.75 -8.57 4.47
N GLU A 223 14.93 -7.55 3.65
CA GLU A 223 14.74 -7.65 2.21
C GLU A 223 15.69 -8.65 1.57
N VAL A 224 15.26 -9.20 0.46
CA VAL A 224 16.12 -9.96 -0.46
C VAL A 224 16.39 -9.09 -1.68
N ILE A 225 17.65 -8.70 -1.87
CA ILE A 225 18.08 -8.05 -3.11
C ILE A 225 18.32 -9.17 -4.11
N GLY A 226 17.38 -9.32 -5.03
CA GLY A 226 17.42 -10.37 -6.04
C GLY A 226 18.22 -10.00 -7.28
N THR A 227 18.27 -10.94 -8.22
CA THR A 227 18.90 -10.79 -9.53
C THR A 227 17.90 -10.78 -10.67
N GLN A 228 16.60 -10.64 -10.35
CA GLN A 228 15.55 -10.53 -11.36
C GLN A 228 15.72 -9.25 -12.18
N ILE A 229 15.68 -9.39 -13.51
CA ILE A 229 15.97 -8.32 -14.44
C ILE A 229 14.68 -7.76 -15.05
N ASP A 230 14.58 -6.43 -15.09
CA ASP A 230 13.63 -5.73 -15.95
C ASP A 230 14.14 -5.80 -17.40
N THR A 231 13.52 -6.64 -18.19
CA THR A 231 13.91 -6.92 -19.58
C THR A 231 13.78 -5.71 -20.49
N GLU A 232 12.87 -4.77 -20.21
CA GLU A 232 12.72 -3.55 -21.00
C GLU A 232 13.95 -2.65 -20.81
N THR A 233 14.33 -2.42 -19.56
CA THR A 233 15.51 -1.63 -19.22
C THR A 233 16.79 -2.27 -19.77
N LEU A 234 16.99 -3.58 -19.58
CA LEU A 234 18.15 -4.30 -20.10
C LEU A 234 18.22 -4.18 -21.63
N ASN A 235 17.13 -4.39 -22.34
CA ASN A 235 17.07 -4.26 -23.80
C ASN A 235 17.49 -2.86 -24.28
N LYS A 236 17.04 -1.82 -23.58
CA LYS A 236 17.40 -0.45 -23.85
C LYS A 236 18.90 -0.21 -23.64
N ASP A 237 19.42 -0.63 -22.49
CA ASP A 237 20.81 -0.41 -22.09
C ASP A 237 21.80 -1.15 -23.01
N ILE A 238 21.45 -2.37 -23.45
CA ILE A 238 22.23 -3.13 -24.45
C ILE A 238 22.27 -2.37 -25.78
N ARG A 239 21.14 -1.85 -26.27
CA ARG A 239 21.09 -1.09 -27.52
C ARG A 239 21.92 0.18 -27.44
N GLU A 240 21.75 0.94 -26.36
CA GLU A 240 22.53 2.17 -26.14
C GLU A 240 24.04 1.88 -26.07
N SER A 241 24.42 0.74 -25.44
CA SER A 241 25.83 0.31 -25.38
C SER A 241 26.39 -0.07 -26.74
N ILE A 242 25.62 -0.80 -27.57
CA ILE A 242 26.02 -1.17 -28.93
C ILE A 242 26.13 0.09 -29.83
N GLU A 243 25.14 0.97 -29.76
CA GLU A 243 25.13 2.22 -30.52
C GLU A 243 26.23 3.20 -30.09
N GLY A 244 26.55 3.18 -28.78
CA GLY A 244 27.65 3.93 -28.18
C GLY A 244 29.03 3.27 -28.40
N PHE A 245 29.06 2.08 -29.01
CA PHE A 245 30.25 1.26 -29.22
C PHE A 245 31.04 1.01 -27.94
N GLN A 246 30.29 0.71 -26.84
CA GLN A 246 30.87 0.32 -25.55
C GLN A 246 31.17 -1.17 -25.57
N ASP A 247 32.28 -1.58 -24.96
CA ASP A 247 32.71 -2.98 -24.89
C ASP A 247 32.23 -3.70 -23.60
N THR A 248 31.70 -2.95 -22.64
CA THR A 248 31.28 -3.45 -21.36
C THR A 248 30.01 -2.74 -20.89
N LEU A 249 29.05 -3.51 -20.41
CA LEU A 249 27.84 -3.04 -19.74
C LEU A 249 27.76 -3.72 -18.36
N ASN A 250 27.96 -2.94 -17.31
CA ASN A 250 27.79 -3.42 -15.94
C ASN A 250 26.33 -3.32 -15.51
N LEU A 251 25.65 -4.45 -15.34
CA LEU A 251 24.24 -4.52 -15.02
C LEU A 251 23.93 -3.98 -13.60
N THR A 252 24.93 -3.92 -12.73
CA THR A 252 24.75 -3.31 -11.39
C THR A 252 24.65 -1.79 -11.45
N ASP A 253 25.35 -1.16 -12.40
CA ASP A 253 25.37 0.29 -12.57
C ASP A 253 24.15 0.79 -13.38
N THR A 254 23.53 -0.10 -14.15
CA THR A 254 22.25 0.13 -14.79
C THR A 254 21.13 -0.21 -13.82
N ASN A 255 20.00 0.44 -13.87
CA ASN A 255 18.89 0.08 -12.97
C ASN A 255 18.04 -1.09 -13.51
N CYS A 256 18.64 -2.05 -14.21
CA CYS A 256 17.92 -3.17 -14.80
C CYS A 256 17.52 -4.26 -13.79
N TYR A 257 18.15 -4.35 -12.63
CA TYR A 257 17.69 -5.25 -11.57
C TYR A 257 16.46 -4.69 -10.86
N ILE A 258 15.43 -5.52 -10.72
CA ILE A 258 14.22 -5.19 -9.95
C ILE A 258 14.62 -5.16 -8.47
N LYS A 259 14.52 -3.99 -7.86
CA LYS A 259 14.91 -3.78 -6.45
C LYS A 259 13.69 -3.92 -5.53
N PRO A 260 13.87 -4.35 -4.27
CA PRO A 260 12.84 -4.24 -3.26
C PRO A 260 12.35 -2.78 -3.13
N ARG A 261 11.05 -2.61 -2.94
CA ARG A 261 10.44 -1.29 -2.68
C ARG A 261 10.76 -0.80 -1.27
N PHE A 262 10.82 -1.74 -0.32
CA PHE A 262 11.05 -1.49 1.09
C PHE A 262 12.30 -2.23 1.57
N LEU A 263 13.18 -1.48 2.22
CA LEU A 263 14.37 -2.00 2.88
C LEU A 263 14.13 -2.09 4.39
N SER A 264 14.98 -2.80 5.10
CA SER A 264 14.86 -3.02 6.55
C SER A 264 14.89 -1.74 7.38
N ASP A 265 15.52 -0.68 6.88
CA ASP A 265 15.61 0.64 7.49
C ASP A 265 14.57 1.64 6.96
N SER A 266 13.68 1.21 6.04
CA SER A 266 12.60 2.04 5.53
C SER A 266 11.69 2.48 6.67
N GLN A 267 11.32 3.76 6.69
CA GLN A 267 10.48 4.34 7.73
C GLN A 267 9.13 3.63 7.83
N GLU A 268 8.57 3.20 6.70
CA GLU A 268 7.29 2.50 6.59
C GLU A 268 7.36 1.13 7.29
N VAL A 269 8.41 0.35 7.05
CA VAL A 269 8.59 -0.99 7.64
C VAL A 269 8.81 -0.89 9.15
N VAL A 270 9.65 0.05 9.59
CA VAL A 270 9.89 0.28 11.02
C VAL A 270 8.62 0.73 11.73
N ALA A 271 7.88 1.68 11.13
CA ALA A 271 6.62 2.17 11.69
C ALA A 271 5.55 1.08 11.73
N ALA A 272 5.45 0.25 10.70
CA ALA A 272 4.55 -0.90 10.67
C ALA A 272 4.86 -1.90 11.78
N LYS A 273 6.12 -2.31 11.91
CA LYS A 273 6.57 -3.20 13.00
C LYS A 273 6.25 -2.62 14.39
N ASP A 274 6.52 -1.32 14.60
CA ASP A 274 6.27 -0.68 15.89
C ASP A 274 4.77 -0.58 16.20
N ALA A 275 3.93 -0.27 15.20
CA ALA A 275 2.48 -0.26 15.35
C ALA A 275 1.92 -1.67 15.65
N MET A 276 2.37 -2.68 14.90
CA MET A 276 1.96 -4.08 15.14
C MET A 276 2.33 -4.54 16.54
N ASN A 277 3.53 -4.22 17.00
CA ASN A 277 3.96 -4.53 18.36
C ASN A 277 3.17 -3.76 19.43
N SER A 278 2.74 -2.52 19.14
CA SER A 278 1.91 -1.79 20.09
C SER A 278 0.55 -2.46 20.30
N TYR A 279 -0.02 -3.05 19.25
CA TYR A 279 -1.31 -3.77 19.33
C TYR A 279 -1.23 -5.05 20.17
N LEU A 280 -0.07 -5.69 20.25
CA LEU A 280 0.16 -6.85 21.12
C LEU A 280 0.06 -6.52 22.61
N GLY A 281 0.11 -5.23 22.98
CA GLY A 281 -0.11 -4.77 24.34
C GLY A 281 -1.56 -4.89 24.81
N ALA A 282 -2.52 -5.11 23.91
CA ALA A 282 -3.92 -5.25 24.27
C ALA A 282 -4.20 -6.60 24.94
N ASN A 283 -5.09 -6.57 25.94
CA ASN A 283 -5.58 -7.77 26.62
C ASN A 283 -7.06 -7.60 26.96
N ILE A 284 -7.92 -8.20 26.16
CA ILE A 284 -9.36 -8.09 26.29
C ILE A 284 -9.90 -9.37 26.89
N THR A 285 -10.44 -9.29 28.11
CA THR A 285 -11.13 -10.40 28.78
C THR A 285 -12.62 -10.23 28.60
N TYR A 286 -13.25 -11.10 27.83
CA TYR A 286 -14.71 -11.16 27.75
C TYR A 286 -15.29 -11.84 28.97
N ASP A 287 -16.26 -11.18 29.63
CA ASP A 287 -16.98 -11.70 30.78
C ASP A 287 -18.31 -12.34 30.32
N PHE A 288 -18.39 -13.64 30.43
CA PHE A 288 -19.61 -14.44 30.23
C PHE A 288 -20.03 -15.14 31.52
N ASN A 289 -19.72 -14.57 32.65
CA ASN A 289 -19.93 -15.11 34.01
C ASN A 289 -20.81 -16.38 34.09
N PRO A 290 -20.28 -17.57 34.46
CA PRO A 290 -18.98 -17.77 35.15
C PRO A 290 -17.78 -17.99 34.19
N ASN A 291 -17.97 -17.98 32.90
CA ASN A 291 -16.92 -18.22 31.90
C ASN A 291 -16.26 -16.92 31.49
N THR A 292 -15.03 -17.02 31.00
CA THR A 292 -14.30 -15.93 30.39
C THR A 292 -13.60 -16.39 29.09
N GLU A 293 -13.39 -15.48 28.16
CA GLU A 293 -12.56 -15.68 26.96
C GLU A 293 -11.56 -14.54 26.92
N VAL A 294 -10.34 -14.83 26.46
CA VAL A 294 -9.26 -13.83 26.44
C VAL A 294 -8.74 -13.66 25.02
N VAL A 295 -8.65 -12.42 24.60
CA VAL A 295 -7.94 -11.99 23.39
C VAL A 295 -6.66 -11.31 23.86
N ASP A 296 -5.55 -11.99 23.69
CA ASP A 296 -4.21 -11.54 24.05
C ASP A 296 -3.28 -11.47 22.83
N ALA A 297 -2.02 -11.17 23.06
CA ALA A 297 -1.00 -11.08 22.01
C ALA A 297 -0.95 -12.31 21.09
N SER A 298 -1.20 -13.52 21.62
CA SER A 298 -1.16 -14.76 20.84
C SER A 298 -2.28 -14.86 19.80
N VAL A 299 -3.43 -14.27 20.12
CA VAL A 299 -4.59 -14.19 19.23
C VAL A 299 -4.43 -13.01 18.28
N ILE A 300 -4.06 -11.83 18.81
CA ILE A 300 -3.93 -10.58 18.05
C ILE A 300 -2.87 -10.72 16.96
N SER A 301 -1.76 -11.39 17.24
CA SER A 301 -0.68 -11.60 16.26
C SER A 301 -1.12 -12.34 14.98
N GLN A 302 -2.20 -13.12 15.06
CA GLN A 302 -2.76 -13.84 13.91
C GLN A 302 -3.68 -12.95 13.05
N TRP A 303 -4.08 -11.80 13.56
CA TRP A 303 -5.04 -10.91 12.93
C TRP A 303 -4.38 -9.66 12.31
N VAL A 304 -3.27 -9.21 12.89
CA VAL A 304 -2.57 -8.00 12.45
C VAL A 304 -1.71 -8.33 11.24
N ILE A 305 -1.94 -7.62 10.15
CA ILE A 305 -1.23 -7.78 8.88
C ILE A 305 -0.82 -6.41 8.32
N VAL A 306 0.07 -6.41 7.35
CA VAL A 306 0.39 -5.23 6.53
C VAL A 306 -0.14 -5.42 5.12
N ASP A 307 -0.54 -4.31 4.50
CA ASP A 307 -0.85 -4.29 3.07
C ASP A 307 0.43 -4.11 2.21
N ALA A 308 0.25 -4.04 0.88
CA ALA A 308 1.35 -3.87 -0.05
C ALA A 308 2.12 -2.54 0.12
N ASP A 309 1.56 -1.56 0.84
CA ASP A 309 2.17 -0.25 1.10
C ASP A 309 2.64 -0.11 2.57
N MET A 310 2.76 -1.24 3.29
CA MET A 310 3.15 -1.34 4.71
C MET A 310 2.18 -0.67 5.68
N ASN A 311 0.92 -0.39 5.26
CA ASN A 311 -0.09 0.07 6.21
C ASN A 311 -0.56 -1.10 7.07
N VAL A 312 -0.56 -0.91 8.39
CA VAL A 312 -1.03 -1.92 9.33
C VAL A 312 -2.55 -2.00 9.29
N THR A 313 -3.07 -3.18 9.09
CA THR A 313 -4.49 -3.48 9.01
C THR A 313 -4.80 -4.81 9.72
N PHE A 314 -6.08 -5.21 9.71
CA PHE A 314 -6.52 -6.46 10.32
C PHE A 314 -7.10 -7.40 9.27
N ASN A 315 -6.82 -8.68 9.41
CA ASN A 315 -7.54 -9.74 8.70
C ASN A 315 -8.98 -9.79 9.23
N GLN A 316 -9.86 -9.04 8.57
CA GLN A 316 -11.26 -8.88 8.99
C GLN A 316 -12.02 -10.21 9.05
N GLU A 317 -11.72 -11.14 8.15
CA GLU A 317 -12.37 -12.44 8.11
C GLU A 317 -12.01 -13.25 9.37
N ALA A 318 -10.75 -13.33 9.73
CA ALA A 318 -10.28 -14.02 10.92
C ALA A 318 -10.88 -13.45 12.22
N VAL A 319 -10.95 -12.11 12.34
CA VAL A 319 -11.59 -11.46 13.50
C VAL A 319 -13.09 -11.77 13.55
N LYS A 320 -13.79 -11.68 12.41
CA LYS A 320 -15.23 -12.00 12.33
C LYS A 320 -15.51 -13.47 12.61
N GLU A 321 -14.66 -14.39 12.17
CA GLU A 321 -14.76 -15.81 12.50
C GLU A 321 -14.62 -16.06 14.01
N TYR A 322 -13.69 -15.39 14.67
CA TYR A 322 -13.56 -15.47 16.13
C TYR A 322 -14.82 -14.98 16.85
N ILE A 323 -15.36 -13.81 16.46
CA ILE A 323 -16.60 -13.27 17.04
C ILE A 323 -17.78 -14.20 16.74
N ALA A 324 -17.88 -14.79 15.56
CA ALA A 324 -18.92 -15.76 15.21
C ALA A 324 -18.80 -17.05 16.05
N ALA A 325 -17.59 -17.48 16.39
CA ALA A 325 -17.36 -18.60 17.31
C ALA A 325 -17.85 -18.27 18.73
N LEU A 326 -17.56 -17.06 19.23
CA LEU A 326 -18.12 -16.57 20.50
C LEU A 326 -19.65 -16.56 20.46
N ALA A 327 -20.24 -16.03 19.38
CA ALA A 327 -21.69 -15.99 19.19
C ALA A 327 -22.30 -17.42 19.16
N THR A 328 -21.65 -18.35 18.50
CA THR A 328 -22.08 -19.75 18.46
C THR A 328 -22.08 -20.38 19.86
N LYS A 329 -21.05 -20.09 20.64
CA LYS A 329 -20.86 -20.62 21.98
C LYS A 329 -21.83 -20.01 23.01
N TYR A 330 -22.00 -18.70 22.99
CA TYR A 330 -22.66 -17.95 24.06
C TYR A 330 -24.06 -17.42 23.73
N ASN A 331 -24.48 -17.34 22.47
CA ASN A 331 -25.84 -16.92 22.18
C ASN A 331 -26.86 -17.97 22.63
N THR A 332 -27.92 -17.51 23.30
CA THR A 332 -29.05 -18.32 23.77
C THR A 332 -30.37 -17.94 23.10
N LYS A 333 -30.45 -16.79 22.44
CA LYS A 333 -31.66 -16.31 21.78
C LYS A 333 -32.18 -17.31 20.75
N GLY A 334 -33.45 -17.73 20.94
CA GLY A 334 -34.10 -18.69 20.07
C GLY A 334 -33.64 -20.15 20.20
N LYS A 335 -32.68 -20.44 21.10
CA LYS A 335 -32.27 -21.83 21.37
C LYS A 335 -33.28 -22.51 22.28
N PRO A 336 -33.49 -23.85 22.15
CA PRO A 336 -34.31 -24.64 23.08
C PRO A 336 -33.78 -24.56 24.51
N ARG A 337 -34.70 -24.52 25.48
CA ARG A 337 -34.39 -24.48 26.91
C ARG A 337 -35.05 -25.62 27.64
N GLN A 338 -34.33 -26.27 28.54
CA GLN A 338 -34.92 -27.17 29.55
C GLN A 338 -35.49 -26.29 30.65
N PHE A 339 -36.81 -26.28 30.80
CA PHE A 339 -37.54 -25.43 31.72
C PHE A 339 -38.25 -26.29 32.75
N THR A 340 -38.01 -26.00 34.04
CA THR A 340 -38.76 -26.61 35.13
C THR A 340 -39.97 -25.75 35.44
N THR A 341 -41.15 -26.27 35.19
CA THR A 341 -42.43 -25.58 35.36
C THR A 341 -42.74 -25.29 36.84
N ALA A 342 -43.67 -24.36 37.09
CA ALA A 342 -44.17 -24.09 38.45
C ALA A 342 -44.78 -25.31 39.11
N THR A 343 -45.24 -26.30 38.33
CA THR A 343 -45.76 -27.60 38.81
C THR A 343 -44.70 -28.66 39.08
N GLY A 344 -43.41 -28.35 38.80
CA GLY A 344 -42.25 -29.22 39.03
C GLY A 344 -41.91 -30.18 37.90
N ASN A 345 -42.60 -30.11 36.75
CA ASN A 345 -42.28 -30.89 35.56
C ASN A 345 -41.16 -30.22 34.77
N THR A 346 -40.36 -31.00 34.04
CA THR A 346 -39.35 -30.45 33.09
C THR A 346 -39.86 -30.57 31.66
N VAL A 347 -39.91 -29.47 30.95
CA VAL A 347 -40.33 -29.38 29.54
C VAL A 347 -39.24 -28.73 28.69
N THR A 348 -39.21 -29.08 27.41
CA THR A 348 -38.34 -28.37 26.44
C THR A 348 -39.14 -27.24 25.81
N VAL A 349 -38.70 -26.01 26.02
CA VAL A 349 -39.30 -24.83 25.43
C VAL A 349 -38.48 -24.41 24.22
N GLU A 350 -39.06 -24.49 23.05
CA GLU A 350 -38.43 -24.12 21.77
C GLU A 350 -38.95 -22.78 21.26
N GLY A 351 -38.06 -22.02 20.59
CA GLY A 351 -38.43 -20.76 19.94
C GLY A 351 -38.50 -19.55 20.86
N GLY A 352 -39.11 -18.49 20.38
CA GLY A 352 -39.19 -17.19 21.04
C GLY A 352 -38.00 -16.27 20.73
N GLY A 353 -38.12 -15.04 21.22
CA GLY A 353 -37.15 -13.96 20.95
C GLY A 353 -36.28 -13.56 22.13
N TYR A 354 -36.34 -14.31 23.24
CA TYR A 354 -35.55 -14.04 24.45
C TYR A 354 -34.18 -14.69 24.41
N GLY A 355 -33.19 -14.06 24.99
CA GLY A 355 -31.87 -14.62 25.19
C GLY A 355 -30.74 -13.68 24.79
N TRP A 356 -29.53 -14.13 25.06
CA TRP A 356 -28.30 -13.44 24.63
C TRP A 356 -28.12 -13.55 23.13
N LYS A 357 -27.77 -12.43 22.49
CA LYS A 357 -27.32 -12.40 21.11
C LYS A 357 -26.25 -11.33 20.96
N ILE A 358 -25.03 -11.73 20.69
CA ILE A 358 -23.92 -10.83 20.37
C ILE A 358 -24.26 -10.07 19.09
N ASP A 359 -24.05 -8.76 19.10
CA ASP A 359 -24.06 -7.92 17.93
C ASP A 359 -22.66 -8.00 17.30
N GLN A 360 -22.52 -8.85 16.29
CA GLN A 360 -21.21 -9.20 15.76
C GLN A 360 -20.52 -8.02 15.04
N ASP A 361 -21.30 -7.11 14.45
CA ASP A 361 -20.73 -5.94 13.76
C ASP A 361 -20.28 -4.89 14.78
N ALA A 362 -21.12 -4.58 15.77
CA ALA A 362 -20.75 -3.67 16.86
C ALA A 362 -19.57 -4.21 17.67
N GLU A 363 -19.53 -5.53 17.90
CA GLU A 363 -18.44 -6.17 18.62
C GLU A 363 -17.13 -6.13 17.83
N TYR A 364 -17.19 -6.30 16.51
CA TYR A 364 -16.02 -6.15 15.66
C TYR A 364 -15.40 -4.75 15.81
N ASP A 365 -16.21 -3.71 15.72
CA ASP A 365 -15.74 -2.33 15.84
C ASP A 365 -15.14 -2.05 17.22
N ALA A 366 -15.81 -2.53 18.30
CA ALA A 366 -15.34 -2.37 19.67
C ALA A 366 -14.04 -3.12 19.94
N LEU A 367 -13.92 -4.36 19.45
CA LEU A 367 -12.71 -5.18 19.60
C LEU A 367 -11.51 -4.56 18.89
N ILE A 368 -11.69 -4.13 17.64
CA ILE A 368 -10.62 -3.46 16.88
C ILE A 368 -10.18 -2.18 17.59
N ALA A 369 -11.11 -1.38 18.11
CA ALA A 369 -10.77 -0.17 18.86
C ALA A 369 -9.96 -0.49 20.14
N ASN A 370 -10.34 -1.52 20.92
CA ASN A 370 -9.58 -1.94 22.09
C ASN A 370 -8.14 -2.36 21.71
N ILE A 371 -7.98 -3.10 20.60
CA ILE A 371 -6.66 -3.55 20.12
C ILE A 371 -5.82 -2.36 19.68
N GLN A 372 -6.37 -1.45 18.87
CA GLN A 372 -5.66 -0.27 18.37
C GLN A 372 -5.20 0.67 19.49
N ASN A 373 -5.97 0.74 20.59
CA ASN A 373 -5.61 1.51 21.79
C ASN A 373 -4.72 0.74 22.79
N ALA A 374 -4.34 -0.50 22.48
CA ALA A 374 -3.58 -1.39 23.38
C ALA A 374 -4.21 -1.51 24.76
N GLU A 375 -5.55 -1.63 24.84
CA GLU A 375 -6.29 -1.61 26.10
C GLU A 375 -6.19 -2.95 26.84
N THR A 376 -6.05 -2.88 28.16
CA THR A 376 -6.28 -4.01 29.06
C THR A 376 -7.64 -3.81 29.74
N VAL A 377 -8.64 -4.60 29.32
CA VAL A 377 -10.02 -4.41 29.76
C VAL A 377 -10.73 -5.75 29.99
N THR A 378 -11.58 -5.78 31.00
CA THR A 378 -12.57 -6.86 31.18
C THR A 378 -13.95 -6.29 30.91
N ARG A 379 -14.67 -6.85 29.94
CA ARG A 379 -15.98 -6.38 29.51
C ARG A 379 -16.86 -7.49 28.96
N GLU A 380 -18.15 -7.27 28.96
CA GLU A 380 -19.05 -8.08 28.12
C GLU A 380 -18.88 -7.71 26.63
N PRO A 381 -19.21 -8.60 25.68
CA PRO A 381 -19.33 -8.22 24.29
C PRO A 381 -20.53 -7.29 24.05
N GLU A 382 -20.54 -6.64 22.89
CA GLU A 382 -21.70 -5.87 22.44
C GLU A 382 -22.87 -6.83 22.12
N TYR A 383 -24.05 -6.54 22.68
CA TYR A 383 -25.23 -7.37 22.52
C TYR A 383 -26.36 -6.67 21.80
N SER A 384 -26.94 -7.32 20.80
CA SER A 384 -28.21 -6.93 20.19
C SER A 384 -29.45 -7.46 20.97
N SER A 385 -29.24 -8.40 21.86
CA SER A 385 -30.27 -8.92 22.78
C SER A 385 -29.62 -9.44 24.07
N ARG A 386 -30.20 -9.12 25.19
CA ARG A 386 -29.69 -9.52 26.53
C ARG A 386 -30.65 -10.45 27.26
N ALA A 387 -30.12 -11.25 28.17
CA ALA A 387 -30.86 -12.05 29.13
C ALA A 387 -30.45 -11.65 30.55
N VAL A 388 -31.00 -12.31 31.57
CA VAL A 388 -30.73 -11.96 32.97
C VAL A 388 -29.36 -12.42 33.43
N ASN A 389 -28.93 -13.61 32.99
CA ASN A 389 -27.61 -14.18 33.33
C ASN A 389 -27.13 -15.15 32.23
N HIS A 390 -25.89 -15.62 32.32
CA HIS A 390 -25.28 -16.56 31.35
C HIS A 390 -25.39 -18.04 31.80
N THR A 391 -26.26 -18.39 32.76
CA THR A 391 -26.46 -19.79 33.15
C THR A 391 -27.39 -20.52 32.17
N ALA A 392 -27.52 -21.82 32.33
CA ALA A 392 -28.45 -22.62 31.52
C ALA A 392 -29.91 -22.14 31.65
N MET A 393 -30.27 -21.51 32.79
CA MET A 393 -31.55 -20.86 33.01
C MET A 393 -31.32 -19.32 32.92
N ASP A 394 -31.07 -18.85 31.72
CA ASP A 394 -30.72 -17.46 31.43
C ASP A 394 -31.81 -16.44 31.80
N MET A 395 -33.01 -16.90 32.13
CA MET A 395 -34.16 -16.11 32.56
C MET A 395 -34.10 -15.66 34.05
N GLY A 396 -33.20 -16.27 34.83
CA GLY A 396 -33.17 -16.04 36.28
C GLY A 396 -34.39 -16.62 37.02
N ASN A 397 -34.75 -16.00 38.11
CA ASN A 397 -35.80 -16.48 39.02
C ASN A 397 -37.04 -15.56 39.10
N THR A 398 -37.16 -14.60 38.17
CA THR A 398 -38.32 -13.71 38.01
C THR A 398 -38.81 -13.75 36.58
N TYR A 399 -39.97 -14.39 36.34
CA TYR A 399 -40.53 -14.60 35.00
C TYR A 399 -42.03 -14.86 35.06
N ALA A 400 -42.73 -14.71 33.94
CA ALA A 400 -44.09 -15.17 33.76
C ALA A 400 -44.10 -16.52 33.04
N GLU A 401 -44.82 -17.50 33.55
CA GLU A 401 -45.03 -18.82 32.96
C GLU A 401 -46.46 -18.94 32.46
N VAL A 402 -46.64 -19.44 31.25
CA VAL A 402 -47.94 -19.68 30.59
C VAL A 402 -48.01 -21.13 30.14
N ASP A 403 -48.78 -21.92 30.85
CA ASP A 403 -49.11 -23.29 30.44
C ASP A 403 -50.28 -23.27 29.45
N LEU A 404 -49.95 -23.54 28.19
CA LEU A 404 -50.88 -23.55 27.06
C LEU A 404 -51.82 -24.77 27.09
N THR A 405 -51.44 -25.84 27.79
CA THR A 405 -52.22 -27.06 27.96
C THR A 405 -53.30 -26.95 29.01
N THR A 406 -52.91 -26.51 30.19
CA THR A 406 -53.83 -26.36 31.32
C THR A 406 -54.57 -25.03 31.31
N GLN A 407 -54.13 -24.08 30.49
CA GLN A 407 -54.68 -22.73 30.39
C GLN A 407 -54.58 -21.99 31.73
N HIS A 408 -53.39 -22.07 32.35
CA HIS A 408 -53.07 -21.42 33.59
C HIS A 408 -51.76 -20.63 33.44
N MET A 409 -51.60 -19.55 34.19
CA MET A 409 -50.35 -18.79 34.22
C MET A 409 -49.92 -18.51 35.65
N TRP A 410 -48.60 -18.49 35.84
CA TRP A 410 -47.95 -18.05 37.07
C TRP A 410 -47.03 -16.87 36.77
N PHE A 411 -46.95 -15.92 37.69
CA PHE A 411 -45.90 -14.96 37.76
C PHE A 411 -45.00 -15.30 38.96
N ILE A 412 -43.80 -15.71 38.65
CA ILE A 412 -42.75 -16.04 39.61
C ILE A 412 -41.93 -14.79 39.87
N LYS A 413 -41.74 -14.39 41.11
CA LYS A 413 -40.88 -13.29 41.51
C LYS A 413 -39.89 -13.80 42.57
N ASP A 414 -38.59 -13.61 42.30
CA ASP A 414 -37.52 -14.05 43.20
C ASP A 414 -37.64 -15.55 43.63
N GLY A 415 -38.08 -16.39 42.67
CA GLY A 415 -38.27 -17.83 42.87
C GLY A 415 -39.54 -18.21 43.61
N GLN A 416 -40.48 -17.28 43.89
CA GLN A 416 -41.74 -17.56 44.59
C GLN A 416 -42.92 -17.17 43.69
N ILE A 417 -44.02 -17.96 43.76
CA ILE A 417 -45.26 -17.62 43.04
C ILE A 417 -45.86 -16.36 43.69
N ALA A 418 -45.84 -15.25 42.94
CA ALA A 418 -46.40 -13.97 43.38
C ALA A 418 -47.83 -13.75 42.86
N LEU A 419 -48.19 -14.38 41.75
CA LEU A 419 -49.53 -14.35 41.18
C LEU A 419 -49.77 -15.64 40.41
N GLU A 420 -51.00 -16.15 40.46
CA GLU A 420 -51.47 -17.22 39.57
C GLU A 420 -52.92 -16.99 39.15
N THR A 421 -53.29 -17.50 37.96
CA THR A 421 -54.66 -17.39 37.47
C THR A 421 -54.90 -18.29 36.27
N ASP A 422 -56.16 -18.75 36.14
CA ASP A 422 -56.64 -19.31 34.89
C ASP A 422 -56.71 -18.23 33.80
N ILE A 423 -56.42 -18.62 32.56
CA ILE A 423 -56.33 -17.75 31.39
C ILE A 423 -57.10 -18.31 30.17
N VAL A 424 -57.24 -17.52 29.12
CA VAL A 424 -57.69 -17.98 27.80
C VAL A 424 -56.74 -17.49 26.75
N THR A 425 -56.00 -18.41 26.13
CA THR A 425 -54.99 -18.12 25.11
C THR A 425 -55.60 -18.07 23.72
N GLY A 426 -54.76 -17.99 22.67
CA GLY A 426 -55.16 -17.97 21.29
C GLY A 426 -55.87 -19.24 20.81
N ASN A 427 -56.82 -19.11 19.88
CA ASN A 427 -57.65 -20.20 19.39
C ASN A 427 -56.92 -21.01 18.30
N PRO A 428 -56.46 -22.25 18.57
CA PRO A 428 -55.74 -23.07 17.59
C PRO A 428 -56.64 -23.53 16.46
N ASN A 429 -57.96 -23.72 16.69
CA ASN A 429 -58.91 -24.15 15.64
C ASN A 429 -59.13 -23.05 14.57
N LYS A 430 -58.75 -21.81 14.85
CA LYS A 430 -58.78 -20.68 13.95
C LYS A 430 -57.39 -20.27 13.44
N GLY A 431 -56.36 -21.07 13.70
CA GLY A 431 -54.99 -20.76 13.35
C GLY A 431 -54.35 -19.66 14.18
N ASN A 432 -54.92 -19.32 15.32
CA ASN A 432 -54.50 -18.24 16.18
C ASN A 432 -53.88 -18.73 17.50
N ALA A 433 -53.26 -19.92 17.55
CA ALA A 433 -52.61 -20.42 18.72
C ALA A 433 -51.58 -19.45 19.28
N THR A 434 -51.51 -19.27 20.59
CA THR A 434 -50.38 -18.59 21.22
C THR A 434 -49.13 -19.43 21.00
N PRO A 435 -48.07 -18.85 20.36
CA PRO A 435 -46.87 -19.63 20.07
C PRO A 435 -46.11 -20.02 21.34
N GLN A 436 -45.66 -21.28 21.38
CA GLN A 436 -44.67 -21.75 22.35
C GLN A 436 -43.38 -20.92 22.17
N GLY A 437 -42.65 -20.68 23.27
CA GLY A 437 -41.36 -20.00 23.23
C GLY A 437 -41.06 -19.20 24.50
N THR A 438 -39.84 -18.65 24.53
CA THR A 438 -39.41 -17.71 25.54
C THR A 438 -39.31 -16.32 24.96
N TYR A 439 -39.97 -15.36 25.55
CA TYR A 439 -40.14 -13.99 25.10
C TYR A 439 -39.73 -12.99 26.19
N SER A 440 -39.66 -11.71 25.84
CA SER A 440 -39.48 -10.60 26.79
C SER A 440 -40.74 -9.72 26.81
N LEU A 441 -41.19 -9.32 27.98
CA LEU A 441 -42.18 -8.25 28.09
C LEU A 441 -41.58 -6.97 27.47
N THR A 442 -42.27 -6.43 26.46
CA THR A 442 -41.69 -5.32 25.67
C THR A 442 -41.93 -3.95 26.35
N TYR A 443 -43.16 -3.74 26.83
CA TYR A 443 -43.57 -2.55 27.56
C TYR A 443 -44.90 -2.78 28.24
N LYS A 444 -45.35 -1.83 29.07
CA LYS A 444 -46.67 -1.83 29.69
C LYS A 444 -47.47 -0.59 29.31
N SER A 445 -48.76 -0.76 29.07
CA SER A 445 -49.64 0.38 28.72
C SER A 445 -51.02 0.19 29.35
N ARG A 446 -51.66 1.30 29.78
CA ARG A 446 -53.05 1.34 30.24
C ARG A 446 -53.98 1.89 29.20
N ASN A 447 -55.23 1.46 29.18
CA ASN A 447 -56.30 1.98 28.33
C ASN A 447 -55.92 1.93 26.83
N LYS A 448 -55.46 0.79 26.39
CA LYS A 448 -55.07 0.56 24.99
C LYS A 448 -56.24 -0.02 24.19
N THR A 449 -56.44 0.44 22.92
CA THR A 449 -57.31 -0.26 21.97
C THR A 449 -56.45 -1.23 21.13
N LEU A 450 -56.71 -2.51 21.30
CA LEU A 450 -56.10 -3.56 20.45
C LEU A 450 -56.84 -3.64 19.14
N ARG A 451 -56.09 -3.67 18.03
CA ARG A 451 -56.65 -3.68 16.67
C ARG A 451 -56.14 -4.88 15.92
N GLY A 452 -57.05 -5.55 15.21
CA GLY A 452 -56.69 -6.61 14.25
C GLY A 452 -56.12 -6.06 12.96
N THR A 453 -56.03 -6.92 11.96
CA THR A 453 -55.56 -6.54 10.61
C THR A 453 -56.44 -5.45 10.01
N LYS A 454 -55.81 -4.43 9.41
CA LYS A 454 -56.54 -3.37 8.70
C LYS A 454 -57.04 -3.92 7.39
N LYS A 455 -58.37 -3.80 7.17
CA LYS A 455 -59.02 -4.24 5.94
C LYS A 455 -58.87 -3.21 4.80
N PRO A 456 -59.12 -3.63 3.53
CA PRO A 456 -59.02 -2.70 2.39
C PRO A 456 -59.93 -1.50 2.48
N ASP A 457 -61.08 -1.60 3.18
CA ASP A 457 -62.03 -0.50 3.42
C ASP A 457 -61.58 0.49 4.49
N GLY A 458 -60.39 0.30 5.07
CA GLY A 458 -59.83 1.16 6.11
C GLY A 458 -60.26 0.82 7.53
N THR A 459 -61.22 -0.11 7.73
CA THR A 459 -61.64 -0.61 9.03
C THR A 459 -60.67 -1.66 9.54
N TYR A 460 -60.75 -2.00 10.83
CA TYR A 460 -59.99 -3.08 11.42
C TYR A 460 -60.86 -4.36 11.57
N GLU A 461 -60.21 -5.53 11.56
CA GLU A 461 -60.89 -6.79 11.76
C GLU A 461 -61.60 -6.84 13.12
N TYR A 462 -60.95 -6.26 14.13
CA TYR A 462 -61.54 -5.97 15.43
C TYR A 462 -60.90 -4.72 16.05
N GLU A 463 -61.59 -4.10 16.99
CA GLU A 463 -61.11 -3.03 17.86
C GLU A 463 -61.60 -3.34 19.28
N THR A 464 -60.66 -3.66 20.19
CA THR A 464 -60.97 -4.09 21.52
C THR A 464 -60.25 -3.22 22.54
N PRO A 465 -60.98 -2.39 23.34
CA PRO A 465 -60.38 -1.63 24.42
C PRO A 465 -60.05 -2.55 25.60
N VAL A 466 -58.83 -2.40 26.13
CA VAL A 466 -58.35 -3.11 27.29
C VAL A 466 -57.78 -2.10 28.31
N ALA A 467 -57.94 -2.37 29.60
CA ALA A 467 -57.45 -1.51 30.67
C ALA A 467 -55.94 -1.70 30.88
N TYR A 468 -55.43 -2.91 30.69
CA TYR A 468 -54.04 -3.30 30.90
C TYR A 468 -53.54 -4.03 29.66
N TRP A 469 -52.39 -3.58 29.10
CA TRP A 469 -51.75 -4.20 27.95
C TRP A 469 -50.27 -4.42 28.22
N MET A 470 -49.80 -5.65 28.07
CA MET A 470 -48.46 -6.11 28.37
C MET A 470 -47.95 -7.05 27.26
N PRO A 471 -47.48 -6.48 26.11
CA PRO A 471 -47.03 -7.28 24.98
C PRO A 471 -45.68 -7.94 25.24
N PHE A 472 -45.51 -9.18 24.74
CA PHE A 472 -44.27 -9.94 24.83
C PHE A 472 -43.83 -10.57 23.51
N ASN A 473 -44.72 -10.69 22.51
CA ASN A 473 -44.39 -11.23 21.20
C ASN A 473 -45.16 -10.47 20.11
N GLY A 474 -44.56 -9.40 19.57
CA GLY A 474 -45.22 -8.54 18.58
C GLY A 474 -46.58 -8.02 19.05
N GLY A 475 -47.66 -8.46 18.41
CA GLY A 475 -49.02 -8.13 18.79
C GLY A 475 -49.65 -9.04 19.85
N ILE A 476 -48.89 -9.99 20.40
CA ILE A 476 -49.34 -10.92 21.44
C ILE A 476 -48.88 -10.44 22.84
N GLY A 477 -49.75 -10.42 23.78
CA GLY A 477 -49.48 -9.97 25.16
C GLY A 477 -50.53 -10.40 26.16
N PHE A 478 -50.30 -10.10 27.44
CA PHE A 478 -51.27 -10.24 28.51
C PHE A 478 -52.21 -9.03 28.52
N HIS A 479 -53.52 -9.27 28.70
CA HIS A 479 -54.47 -8.19 28.88
C HIS A 479 -55.77 -8.66 29.60
N ASP A 480 -56.50 -7.74 30.15
CA ASP A 480 -57.80 -8.00 30.73
C ASP A 480 -58.85 -8.33 29.63
N ALA A 481 -59.73 -9.29 29.93
CA ALA A 481 -60.77 -9.73 28.99
C ALA A 481 -62.11 -9.82 29.68
N THR A 482 -62.75 -8.68 29.88
CA THR A 482 -64.05 -8.56 30.56
C THR A 482 -65.21 -9.20 29.82
N TRP A 483 -65.07 -9.55 28.56
CA TRP A 483 -66.02 -10.28 27.71
C TRP A 483 -65.99 -11.79 27.93
N GLN A 484 -64.94 -12.30 28.60
CA GLN A 484 -64.86 -13.72 28.92
C GLN A 484 -65.69 -14.03 30.19
N SER A 485 -66.57 -15.03 30.09
CA SER A 485 -67.43 -15.45 31.21
C SER A 485 -66.73 -16.44 32.15
N SER A 486 -65.65 -17.07 31.69
CA SER A 486 -64.81 -17.98 32.47
C SER A 486 -63.43 -18.07 31.88
N PHE A 487 -62.48 -18.59 32.64
CA PHE A 487 -61.08 -18.79 32.22
C PHE A 487 -60.66 -20.22 32.50
N GLY A 488 -59.58 -20.68 31.87
CA GLY A 488 -59.03 -22.02 32.05
C GLY A 488 -59.64 -23.13 31.16
N GLY A 489 -59.09 -24.31 31.28
CA GLY A 489 -59.56 -25.53 30.63
C GLY A 489 -59.63 -25.43 29.11
N SER A 490 -60.72 -25.97 28.50
CA SER A 490 -60.87 -26.03 27.04
C SER A 490 -61.50 -24.79 26.41
N ARG A 491 -61.68 -23.71 27.15
CA ARG A 491 -62.36 -22.49 26.67
C ARG A 491 -61.67 -21.85 25.46
N TYR A 492 -60.32 -21.90 25.42
CA TYR A 492 -59.53 -21.35 24.30
C TYR A 492 -59.85 -22.01 22.95
N LEU A 493 -60.32 -23.23 22.94
CA LEU A 493 -60.69 -23.95 21.70
C LEU A 493 -61.90 -23.33 21.00
N SER A 494 -62.81 -22.67 21.72
CA SER A 494 -64.04 -22.06 21.21
C SER A 494 -64.08 -20.53 21.31
N HIS A 495 -63.55 -19.98 22.41
CA HIS A 495 -63.56 -18.55 22.74
C HIS A 495 -62.15 -17.97 22.87
N GLY A 496 -61.13 -18.63 22.31
CA GLY A 496 -59.73 -18.16 22.30
C GLY A 496 -59.53 -16.87 21.54
N SER A 497 -58.49 -16.17 21.88
CA SER A 497 -58.08 -14.89 21.28
C SER A 497 -57.41 -15.09 19.90
N HIS A 498 -56.87 -14.01 19.33
CA HIS A 498 -55.98 -14.03 18.15
C HIS A 498 -54.49 -14.25 18.53
N GLY A 499 -54.23 -14.89 19.67
CA GLY A 499 -52.88 -15.20 20.17
C GLY A 499 -52.57 -14.60 21.53
N CYS A 500 -53.28 -13.58 21.97
CA CYS A 500 -53.07 -12.95 23.26
C CYS A 500 -53.51 -13.86 24.44
N VAL A 501 -52.97 -13.58 25.61
CA VAL A 501 -53.29 -14.23 26.88
C VAL A 501 -54.32 -13.37 27.60
N ASN A 502 -55.60 -13.78 27.50
CA ASN A 502 -56.75 -13.15 28.15
C ASN A 502 -56.77 -13.48 29.63
N MET A 503 -56.92 -12.50 30.50
CA MET A 503 -56.90 -12.63 31.95
C MET A 503 -58.15 -12.04 32.59
N PRO A 504 -58.56 -12.49 33.81
CA PRO A 504 -59.48 -11.73 34.66
C PRO A 504 -58.93 -10.32 34.89
N LYS A 505 -59.82 -9.32 34.93
CA LYS A 505 -59.39 -7.91 35.00
C LYS A 505 -58.56 -7.57 36.25
N ASP A 506 -58.98 -8.11 37.40
CA ASP A 506 -58.26 -7.97 38.68
C ASP A 506 -56.86 -8.59 38.62
N LYS A 507 -56.73 -9.76 37.99
CA LYS A 507 -55.47 -10.46 37.81
C LYS A 507 -54.57 -9.76 36.82
N ALA A 508 -55.11 -9.22 35.72
CA ALA A 508 -54.36 -8.39 34.77
C ALA A 508 -53.87 -7.09 35.44
N ALA A 509 -54.66 -6.47 36.31
CA ALA A 509 -54.24 -5.34 37.12
C ALA A 509 -53.07 -5.69 38.06
N ALA A 510 -53.19 -6.78 38.76
CA ALA A 510 -52.15 -7.24 39.68
C ALA A 510 -50.85 -7.61 38.94
N LEU A 511 -50.94 -8.34 37.82
CA LEU A 511 -49.76 -8.64 36.97
C LEU A 511 -49.10 -7.37 36.45
N TYR A 512 -49.88 -6.40 35.99
CA TYR A 512 -49.38 -5.12 35.47
C TYR A 512 -48.54 -4.37 36.52
N ASP A 513 -48.98 -4.41 37.79
CA ASP A 513 -48.24 -3.72 38.87
C ASP A 513 -46.99 -4.51 39.33
N LEU A 514 -46.97 -5.85 39.16
CA LEU A 514 -45.90 -6.73 39.63
C LEU A 514 -44.80 -6.94 38.58
N ILE A 515 -45.17 -7.14 37.31
CA ILE A 515 -44.25 -7.55 36.24
C ILE A 515 -43.38 -6.39 35.79
N PRO A 516 -42.03 -6.50 35.76
CA PRO A 516 -41.16 -5.46 35.24
C PRO A 516 -41.08 -5.51 33.71
N ASP A 517 -40.72 -4.37 33.08
CA ASP A 517 -40.37 -4.33 31.66
C ASP A 517 -39.13 -5.22 31.42
N GLY A 518 -39.07 -5.88 30.29
CA GLY A 518 -38.01 -6.84 29.95
C GLY A 518 -38.17 -8.23 30.64
N CYS A 519 -39.19 -8.41 31.51
CA CYS A 519 -39.41 -9.68 32.19
C CYS A 519 -39.52 -10.84 31.19
N PRO A 520 -38.84 -11.96 31.42
CA PRO A 520 -39.02 -13.18 30.63
C PRO A 520 -40.46 -13.70 30.72
N VAL A 521 -40.98 -14.16 29.58
CA VAL A 521 -42.30 -14.83 29.47
C VAL A 521 -42.10 -16.16 28.78
N VAL A 522 -42.43 -17.25 29.47
CA VAL A 522 -42.29 -18.64 28.99
C VAL A 522 -43.66 -19.18 28.65
N CYS A 523 -43.90 -19.50 27.40
CA CYS A 523 -45.10 -20.20 26.94
C CYS A 523 -44.74 -21.64 26.59
N HIS A 524 -45.36 -22.62 27.21
CA HIS A 524 -45.10 -24.05 26.98
C HIS A 524 -46.39 -24.86 26.96
N TYR A 525 -46.26 -26.12 26.47
CA TYR A 525 -47.33 -27.13 26.53
C TYR A 525 -47.02 -28.15 27.59
#